data_e417ddc0e3db12cc595c3cb0c338704e
#
_entry.id   e417ddc0e3db12cc595c3cb0c338704e
#
_cell.length_a   1.000
_cell.length_b   1.000
_cell.length_c   1.000
_cell.angle_alpha   90.00
_cell.angle_beta   90.00
_cell.angle_gamma   90.00
#
_symmetry.space_group_name_H-M   'P 1'
#
loop_
_entity.id
_entity.type
_entity.pdbx_description
1 polymer ?
#
loop_
_entity_poly.entity_id
_entity_poly.type
_entity_poly.pdbx_seq_one_letter_code
_entity_poly.pdbx_strand_id
1 'polypeptide(L)'
;MKIIDLTMLLEEDLPSDPEIQIPRIQRLNHKDTAEQMPAYFPGTTTEDLPGGNGWAIDFVKMCTHSGTHLDAPWHYYPTQNEAIIPGGEKAWTIDQVPLEWCIGPGVK
;
A
#
# COMPACT_ATOMS: atom_id res chain seq x y z
N MET A 1 24.83 -2.47 -10.82
CA MET A 1 23.48 -2.65 -11.36
C MET A 1 22.77 -1.30 -11.32
N LYS A 2 22.12 -0.85 -12.40
CA LYS A 2 21.30 0.37 -12.41
C LYS A 2 19.84 -0.06 -12.19
N ILE A 3 19.23 0.42 -11.13
CA ILE A 3 17.80 0.23 -10.85
C ILE A 3 17.06 1.46 -11.40
N ILE A 4 15.98 1.21 -12.13
CA ILE A 4 15.08 2.25 -12.64
C ILE A 4 13.74 2.05 -11.97
N ASP A 5 13.29 3.05 -11.23
CA ASP A 5 11.96 3.08 -10.64
C ASP A 5 10.94 3.49 -11.73
N LEU A 6 9.93 2.66 -11.93
CA LEU A 6 8.85 2.88 -12.88
C LEU A 6 7.51 3.11 -12.17
N THR A 7 7.53 3.26 -10.83
CA THR A 7 6.31 3.42 -10.06
C THR A 7 5.68 4.80 -10.27
N MET A 8 4.36 4.82 -10.25
CA MET A 8 3.58 6.07 -10.17
C MET A 8 3.55 6.57 -8.73
N LEU A 9 3.41 7.86 -8.55
CA LEU A 9 3.09 8.42 -7.23
C LEU A 9 1.70 7.95 -6.79
N LEU A 10 1.54 7.68 -5.51
CA LEU A 10 0.25 7.39 -4.91
C LEU A 10 -0.45 8.72 -4.59
N GLU A 11 -1.41 9.09 -5.41
CA GLU A 11 -2.11 10.39 -5.36
C GLU A 11 -3.63 10.21 -5.49
N GLU A 12 -4.40 11.21 -5.07
CA GLU A 12 -5.85 11.20 -5.17
C GLU A 12 -6.38 11.50 -6.58
N ASP A 13 -5.52 12.01 -7.46
CA ASP A 13 -5.88 12.44 -8.82
C ASP A 13 -5.20 11.59 -9.90
N LEU A 14 -5.12 10.27 -9.69
CA LEU A 14 -4.51 9.37 -10.66
C LEU A 14 -5.41 9.23 -11.90
N PRO A 15 -5.03 9.79 -13.06
CA PRO A 15 -5.89 9.79 -14.25
C PRO A 15 -5.98 8.41 -14.93
N SER A 16 -5.10 7.49 -14.56
CA SER A 16 -5.07 6.12 -15.10
C SER A 16 -6.01 5.18 -14.37
N ASP A 17 -6.44 5.52 -13.16
CA ASP A 17 -7.28 4.65 -12.35
C ASP A 17 -8.77 4.95 -12.58
N PRO A 18 -9.62 3.91 -12.63
CA PRO A 18 -11.06 4.11 -12.53
C PRO A 18 -11.44 4.82 -11.22
N GLU A 19 -12.49 5.62 -11.23
CA GLU A 19 -12.92 6.42 -10.06
C GLU A 19 -13.05 5.60 -8.78
N ILE A 20 -13.53 4.36 -8.87
CA ILE A 20 -13.68 3.45 -7.73
C ILE A 20 -12.35 3.01 -7.11
N GLN A 21 -11.25 3.10 -7.87
CA GLN A 21 -9.91 2.69 -7.44
C GLN A 21 -9.06 3.87 -6.96
N ILE A 22 -9.49 5.10 -7.23
CA ILE A 22 -8.73 6.30 -6.84
C ILE A 22 -8.54 6.32 -5.32
N PRO A 23 -7.29 6.47 -4.84
CA PRO A 23 -7.01 6.56 -3.42
C PRO A 23 -7.69 7.76 -2.76
N ARG A 24 -8.00 7.63 -1.48
CA ARG A 24 -8.40 8.75 -0.61
C ARG A 24 -7.36 8.86 0.49
N ILE A 25 -6.76 10.03 0.63
CA ILE A 25 -5.65 10.26 1.55
C ILE A 25 -6.05 11.36 2.55
N GLN A 26 -6.25 10.97 3.79
CA GLN A 26 -6.45 11.91 4.88
C GLN A 26 -5.10 12.21 5.52
N ARG A 27 -4.61 13.43 5.34
CA ARG A 27 -3.33 13.89 5.89
C ARG A 27 -3.58 14.60 7.21
N LEU A 28 -2.89 14.16 8.24
CA LEU A 28 -2.88 14.80 9.56
C LEU A 28 -1.47 15.35 9.83
N ASN A 29 -1.39 16.63 10.09
CA ASN A 29 -0.13 17.27 10.45
C ASN A 29 0.18 17.15 11.94
N HIS A 30 1.35 17.64 12.34
CA HIS A 30 1.83 17.55 13.72
C HIS A 30 0.91 18.20 14.75
N LYS A 31 0.15 19.23 14.39
CA LYS A 31 -0.80 19.87 15.30
C LYS A 31 -2.09 19.07 15.42
N ASP A 32 -2.55 18.47 14.32
CA ASP A 32 -3.77 17.65 14.30
C ASP A 32 -3.65 16.42 15.21
N THR A 33 -2.43 15.91 15.38
CA THR A 33 -2.18 14.68 16.16
C THR A 33 -1.67 14.94 17.57
N ALA A 34 -1.27 16.16 17.91
CA ALA A 34 -0.69 16.47 19.22
C ALA A 34 -1.58 16.04 20.39
N GLU A 35 -2.90 16.26 20.30
CA GLU A 35 -3.87 15.86 21.34
C GLU A 35 -4.10 14.34 21.40
N GLN A 36 -3.68 13.60 20.38
CA GLN A 36 -3.80 12.15 20.34
C GLN A 36 -2.63 11.44 21.03
N MET A 37 -1.51 12.14 21.24
CA MET A 37 -0.28 11.57 21.81
C MET A 37 -0.47 10.93 23.18
N PRO A 38 -1.28 11.50 24.11
CA PRO A 38 -1.52 10.87 25.41
C PRO A 38 -2.14 9.47 25.33
N ALA A 39 -2.85 9.15 24.25
CA ALA A 39 -3.38 7.79 24.04
C ALA A 39 -2.28 6.76 23.80
N TYR A 40 -1.16 7.18 23.22
CA TYR A 40 0.01 6.33 22.96
C TYR A 40 1.01 6.37 24.12
N PHE A 41 1.07 7.50 24.83
CA PHE A 41 1.99 7.75 25.93
C PHE A 41 1.22 8.24 27.15
N PRO A 42 0.59 7.33 27.94
CA PRO A 42 -0.20 7.69 29.09
C PRO A 42 0.58 8.53 30.10
N GLY A 43 -0.02 9.63 30.56
CA GLY A 43 0.60 10.57 31.51
C GLY A 43 1.33 11.73 30.86
N THR A 44 1.42 11.79 29.52
CA THR A 44 1.94 12.96 28.80
C THR A 44 0.81 13.92 28.45
N THR A 45 1.19 15.18 28.25
CA THR A 45 0.33 16.25 27.74
C THR A 45 0.96 16.86 26.49
N THR A 46 0.27 17.72 25.79
CA THR A 46 0.84 18.45 24.65
C THR A 46 2.03 19.34 25.02
N GLU A 47 2.12 19.76 26.31
CA GLU A 47 3.24 20.57 26.80
C GLU A 47 4.54 19.79 26.92
N ASP A 48 4.45 18.45 27.08
CA ASP A 48 5.60 17.55 27.14
C ASP A 48 6.17 17.26 25.75
N LEU A 49 5.46 17.62 24.69
CA LEU A 49 5.86 17.36 23.31
C LEU A 49 6.80 18.46 22.80
N PRO A 50 7.83 18.12 22.00
CA PRO A 50 8.72 19.10 21.39
C PRO A 50 7.96 20.14 20.57
N GLY A 51 7.92 21.39 21.04
CA GLY A 51 7.15 22.46 20.42
C GLY A 51 5.64 22.23 20.39
N GLY A 52 5.11 21.35 21.26
CA GLY A 52 3.69 20.97 21.27
C GLY A 52 3.24 20.28 19.99
N ASN A 53 4.09 19.46 19.39
CA ASN A 53 3.82 18.77 18.15
C ASN A 53 3.73 17.25 18.36
N GLY A 54 2.73 16.64 17.75
CA GLY A 54 2.64 15.20 17.57
C GLY A 54 3.37 14.73 16.29
N TRP A 55 2.86 13.67 15.67
CA TRP A 55 3.39 13.12 14.42
C TRP A 55 2.61 13.63 13.22
N ALA A 56 3.24 13.71 12.05
CA ALA A 56 2.51 13.79 10.80
C ALA A 56 2.25 12.35 10.32
N ILE A 57 0.98 12.05 10.03
CA ILE A 57 0.54 10.73 9.57
C ILE A 57 -0.52 10.86 8.48
N ASP A 58 -0.57 9.88 7.61
CA ASP A 58 -1.59 9.78 6.58
C ASP A 58 -2.41 8.49 6.76
N PHE A 59 -3.73 8.61 6.64
CA PHE A 59 -4.61 7.46 6.48
C PHE A 59 -4.95 7.31 5.00
N VAL A 60 -4.63 6.14 4.43
CA VAL A 60 -4.87 5.85 3.02
C VAL A 60 -5.94 4.78 2.88
N LYS A 61 -7.03 5.12 2.19
CA LYS A 61 -8.03 4.16 1.73
C LYS A 61 -7.89 4.01 0.23
N MET A 62 -7.53 2.81 -0.22
CA MET A 62 -7.29 2.54 -1.63
C MET A 62 -7.72 1.14 -2.02
N CYS A 63 -7.93 0.93 -3.31
CA CYS A 63 -7.96 -0.40 -3.90
C CYS A 63 -6.54 -0.91 -4.06
N THR A 64 -6.29 -2.20 -3.86
CA THR A 64 -4.97 -2.80 -4.07
C THR A 64 -4.51 -2.78 -5.53
N HIS A 65 -5.43 -2.46 -6.44
CA HIS A 65 -5.15 -2.28 -7.88
C HIS A 65 -5.00 -0.80 -8.28
N SER A 66 -4.81 0.11 -7.32
CA SER A 66 -4.53 1.53 -7.61
C SER A 66 -3.09 1.73 -8.03
N GLY A 67 -2.84 2.57 -9.05
CA GLY A 67 -1.51 2.94 -9.52
C GLY A 67 -0.66 1.76 -9.98
N THR A 68 0.64 1.83 -9.74
CA THR A 68 1.57 0.75 -10.07
C THR A 68 1.49 -0.37 -9.05
N HIS A 69 1.07 -1.54 -9.47
CA HIS A 69 0.89 -2.70 -8.59
C HIS A 69 1.23 -4.01 -9.29
N LEU A 70 1.30 -5.08 -8.54
CA LEU A 70 1.46 -6.45 -9.01
C LEU A 70 0.21 -7.25 -8.65
N ASP A 71 -0.35 -7.92 -9.64
CA ASP A 71 -1.45 -8.85 -9.43
C ASP A 71 -0.94 -10.23 -9.03
N ALA A 72 -1.50 -10.77 -7.96
CA ALA A 72 -1.28 -12.16 -7.60
C ALA A 72 -2.15 -13.10 -8.46
N PRO A 73 -1.78 -14.38 -8.62
CA PRO A 73 -2.62 -15.37 -9.30
C PRO A 73 -4.06 -15.44 -8.77
N TRP A 74 -4.26 -15.25 -7.47
CA TRP A 74 -5.58 -15.21 -6.81
C TRP A 74 -6.50 -14.11 -7.36
N HIS A 75 -5.94 -13.02 -7.89
CA HIS A 75 -6.75 -11.97 -8.52
C HIS A 75 -7.53 -12.48 -9.73
N TYR A 76 -6.93 -13.37 -10.50
CA TYR A 76 -7.50 -13.85 -11.76
C TYR A 76 -8.41 -15.06 -11.59
N TYR A 77 -8.01 -16.00 -10.70
CA TYR A 77 -8.78 -17.24 -10.53
C TYR A 77 -8.51 -17.89 -9.16
N PRO A 78 -9.50 -18.60 -8.59
CA PRO A 78 -9.33 -19.21 -7.27
C PRO A 78 -8.37 -20.40 -7.24
N THR A 79 -8.09 -21.02 -8.38
CA THR A 79 -7.18 -22.17 -8.49
C THR A 79 -6.10 -21.94 -9.56
N GLN A 80 -5.00 -22.64 -9.40
CA GLN A 80 -3.91 -22.70 -10.38
C GLN A 80 -3.61 -24.16 -10.71
N ASN A 81 -2.85 -24.40 -11.80
CA ASN A 81 -2.42 -25.72 -12.23
C ASN A 81 -3.55 -26.73 -12.52
N GLU A 82 -4.77 -26.26 -12.76
CA GLU A 82 -5.93 -27.13 -12.99
C GLU A 82 -5.76 -28.04 -14.20
N ALA A 83 -4.98 -27.63 -15.22
CA ALA A 83 -4.63 -28.45 -16.37
C ALA A 83 -3.71 -29.63 -16.02
N ILE A 84 -3.03 -29.60 -14.88
CA ILE A 84 -2.05 -30.60 -14.43
C ILE A 84 -2.61 -31.40 -13.24
N ILE A 85 -3.30 -30.70 -12.32
CA ILE A 85 -3.82 -31.25 -11.08
C ILE A 85 -5.34 -31.17 -11.14
N PRO A 86 -6.07 -32.28 -11.15
CA PRO A 86 -7.55 -32.27 -11.12
C PRO A 86 -8.08 -31.44 -9.93
N GLY A 87 -8.91 -30.41 -10.21
CA GLY A 87 -9.43 -29.47 -9.25
C GLY A 87 -8.47 -28.33 -8.91
N GLY A 88 -7.26 -28.35 -9.48
CA GLY A 88 -6.25 -27.31 -9.27
C GLY A 88 -5.73 -27.20 -7.83
N GLU A 89 -4.69 -26.41 -7.66
CA GLU A 89 -4.25 -25.94 -6.34
C GLU A 89 -4.87 -24.56 -6.07
N LYS A 90 -4.99 -24.20 -4.80
CA LYS A 90 -5.39 -22.84 -4.44
C LYS A 90 -4.41 -21.84 -5.06
N ALA A 91 -4.93 -20.83 -5.75
CA ALA A 91 -4.08 -19.80 -6.35
C ALA A 91 -3.37 -18.99 -5.27
N TRP A 92 -2.14 -18.58 -5.56
CA TRP A 92 -1.32 -17.82 -4.63
C TRP A 92 -1.87 -16.41 -4.42
N THR A 93 -1.91 -16.00 -3.17
CA THR A 93 -2.13 -14.61 -2.76
C THR A 93 -0.83 -13.83 -2.84
N ILE A 94 -0.88 -12.50 -2.75
CA ILE A 94 0.29 -11.65 -2.99
C ILE A 94 1.45 -11.90 -1.99
N ASP A 95 1.14 -12.30 -0.76
CA ASP A 95 2.11 -12.65 0.27
C ASP A 95 2.86 -13.97 -0.02
N GLN A 96 2.35 -14.77 -0.95
CA GLN A 96 2.96 -16.02 -1.38
C GLN A 96 3.82 -15.85 -2.65
N VAL A 97 3.70 -14.72 -3.34
CA VAL A 97 4.50 -14.43 -4.55
C VAL A 97 5.95 -14.17 -4.15
N PRO A 98 6.93 -14.90 -4.73
CA PRO A 98 8.34 -14.67 -4.44
C PRO A 98 8.78 -13.24 -4.82
N LEU A 99 9.54 -12.57 -3.93
CA LEU A 99 10.02 -11.20 -4.19
C LEU A 99 10.89 -11.09 -5.43
N GLU A 100 11.56 -12.17 -5.81
CA GLU A 100 12.39 -12.26 -7.02
C GLU A 100 11.57 -12.02 -8.30
N TRP A 101 10.26 -12.26 -8.26
CA TRP A 101 9.38 -11.99 -9.40
C TRP A 101 9.07 -10.50 -9.57
N CYS A 102 9.29 -9.71 -8.51
CA CYS A 102 9.07 -8.27 -8.55
C CYS A 102 10.26 -7.49 -9.15
N ILE A 103 11.37 -8.17 -9.42
CA ILE A 103 12.58 -7.56 -9.98
C ILE A 103 13.01 -8.37 -11.21
N GLY A 104 13.15 -7.69 -12.33
CA GLY A 104 13.54 -8.37 -13.57
C GLY A 104 14.25 -7.44 -14.54
N PRO A 105 14.82 -7.99 -15.62
CA PRO A 105 15.37 -7.18 -16.69
C PRO A 105 14.24 -6.44 -17.40
N GLY A 106 14.40 -5.13 -17.56
CA GLY A 106 13.52 -4.31 -18.39
C GLY A 106 14.05 -4.20 -19.81
N VAL A 107 13.15 -4.14 -20.79
CA VAL A 107 13.45 -3.75 -22.17
C VAL A 107 12.96 -2.30 -22.36
N LYS A 108 13.86 -1.45 -22.89
CA LYS A 108 13.54 -0.04 -23.15
C LYS A 108 13.02 0.10 -24.59
#